data_734bc30065a1f23c9c95206350aef2da
#
_entry.id   734bc30065a1f23c9c95206350aef2da
#
_cell.length_a   1.000
_cell.length_b   1.000
_cell.length_c   1.000
_cell.angle_alpha   90.00
_cell.angle_beta   90.00
_cell.angle_gamma   90.00
#
_symmetry.space_group_name_H-M   'P 1'
#
loop_
_entity.id
_entity.type
_entity.pdbx_description
1 polymer ?
#
loop_
_entity_poly.entity_id
_entity_poly.type
_entity_poly.pdbx_seq_one_letter_code
_entity_poly.pdbx_strand_id
1 'polypeptide(L)'
;MARFLDSSVFLHAYLRPKRRLRDAEKEVKQRASAIIENVEKGEEVIVSTIHLSEVLNITEARLGLEKAVEFLENILATENIRIEGVQQRDYEEALVIASRYKISPNDAVACVVSRRMNISEIYSFDKHFDKVPFVKRLY
;
A
#
# COMPACT_ATOMS: atom_id res chain seq x y z
N MET A 1 0.39 12.69 12.33
CA MET A 1 1.34 11.57 12.19
C MET A 1 1.01 10.78 10.94
N ALA A 2 1.98 10.54 10.08
CA ALA A 2 1.75 9.82 8.82
C ALA A 2 1.58 8.32 9.06
N ARG A 3 0.85 7.66 8.17
CA ARG A 3 0.71 6.20 8.11
C ARG A 3 1.28 5.70 6.80
N PHE A 4 1.75 4.47 6.80
CA PHE A 4 2.16 3.82 5.56
C PHE A 4 0.91 3.30 4.83
N LEU A 5 0.84 3.48 3.53
CA LEU A 5 -0.27 3.04 2.69
C LEU A 5 0.19 1.90 1.79
N ASP A 6 -0.30 0.70 2.09
CA ASP A 6 0.02 -0.50 1.32
C ASP A 6 -0.72 -0.52 -0.02
N SER A 7 -0.12 -1.14 -1.02
CA SER A 7 -0.69 -1.30 -2.36
C SER A 7 -2.10 -1.92 -2.34
N SER A 8 -2.38 -2.82 -1.39
CA SER A 8 -3.69 -3.48 -1.28
C SER A 8 -4.84 -2.48 -1.16
N VAL A 9 -4.61 -1.34 -0.50
CA VAL A 9 -5.66 -0.32 -0.35
C VAL A 9 -6.04 0.28 -1.70
N PHE A 10 -5.05 0.67 -2.49
CA PHE A 10 -5.30 1.20 -3.84
C PHE A 10 -5.99 0.16 -4.72
N LEU A 11 -5.49 -1.07 -4.68
CA LEU A 11 -6.02 -2.14 -5.53
C LEU A 11 -7.48 -2.45 -5.21
N HIS A 12 -7.83 -2.55 -3.93
CA HIS A 12 -9.22 -2.77 -3.53
C HIS A 12 -10.13 -1.56 -3.82
N ALA A 13 -9.60 -0.35 -3.72
CA ALA A 13 -10.39 0.86 -4.01
C ALA A 13 -10.71 0.99 -5.50
N TYR A 14 -9.76 0.70 -6.38
CA TYR A 14 -9.86 1.02 -7.81
C TYR A 14 -10.16 -0.17 -8.71
N LEU A 15 -9.86 -1.40 -8.31
CA LEU A 15 -10.06 -2.57 -9.15
C LEU A 15 -11.30 -3.37 -8.76
N ARG A 16 -11.95 -3.97 -9.76
CA ARG A 16 -13.06 -4.89 -9.57
C ARG A 16 -12.82 -6.18 -10.35
N PRO A 17 -13.20 -7.35 -9.81
CA PRO A 17 -13.26 -8.55 -10.62
C PRO A 17 -14.36 -8.41 -11.67
N LYS A 18 -14.27 -9.17 -12.76
CA LYS A 18 -15.28 -9.17 -13.84
C LYS A 18 -16.60 -9.79 -13.42
N ARG A 19 -16.61 -10.53 -12.32
CA ARG A 19 -17.80 -11.14 -11.72
C ARG A 19 -18.44 -10.22 -10.69
N ARG A 20 -19.65 -10.58 -10.25
CA ARG A 20 -20.33 -9.87 -9.16
C ARG A 20 -19.51 -9.98 -7.86
N LEU A 21 -19.39 -8.88 -7.13
CA LEU A 21 -18.72 -8.85 -5.83
C LEU A 21 -19.53 -9.61 -4.78
N ARG A 22 -18.85 -10.39 -3.94
CA ARG A 22 -19.41 -10.96 -2.73
C ARG A 22 -19.58 -9.87 -1.67
N ASP A 23 -20.42 -10.11 -0.67
CA ASP A 23 -20.68 -9.12 0.39
C ASP A 23 -19.40 -8.73 1.14
N ALA A 24 -18.53 -9.72 1.46
CA ALA A 24 -17.24 -9.46 2.10
C ALA A 24 -16.32 -8.59 1.23
N GLU A 25 -16.33 -8.81 -0.09
CA GLU A 25 -15.54 -8.02 -1.04
C GLU A 25 -16.06 -6.59 -1.16
N LYS A 26 -17.37 -6.39 -1.11
CA LYS A 26 -17.99 -5.06 -1.10
C LYS A 26 -17.57 -4.28 0.13
N GLU A 27 -17.54 -4.93 1.29
CA GLU A 27 -17.10 -4.31 2.55
C GLU A 27 -15.66 -3.87 2.47
N VAL A 28 -14.75 -4.73 1.99
CA VAL A 28 -13.33 -4.39 1.79
C VAL A 28 -13.20 -3.20 0.85
N LYS A 29 -13.92 -3.21 -0.25
CA LYS A 29 -13.90 -2.11 -1.23
C LYS A 29 -14.36 -0.80 -0.60
N GLN A 30 -15.42 -0.83 0.20
CA GLN A 30 -15.93 0.36 0.89
C GLN A 30 -14.90 0.90 1.89
N ARG A 31 -14.25 0.03 2.65
CA ARG A 31 -13.20 0.42 3.60
C ARG A 31 -11.99 1.01 2.88
N ALA A 32 -11.56 0.38 1.79
CA ALA A 32 -10.46 0.89 0.98
C ALA A 32 -10.78 2.28 0.41
N SER A 33 -11.99 2.45 -0.12
CA SER A 33 -12.43 3.74 -0.65
C SER A 33 -12.50 4.82 0.43
N ALA A 34 -12.91 4.45 1.65
CA ALA A 34 -12.95 5.39 2.79
C ALA A 34 -11.53 5.85 3.18
N ILE A 35 -10.56 4.94 3.16
CA ILE A 35 -9.15 5.29 3.42
C ILE A 35 -8.65 6.26 2.36
N ILE A 36 -8.88 5.97 1.09
CA ILE A 36 -8.49 6.85 -0.02
C ILE A 36 -9.16 8.23 0.11
N GLU A 37 -10.43 8.25 0.47
CA GLU A 37 -11.15 9.50 0.70
C GLU A 37 -10.51 10.33 1.81
N ASN A 38 -10.08 9.71 2.90
CA ASN A 38 -9.36 10.39 3.97
C ASN A 38 -8.04 11.00 3.47
N VAL A 39 -7.33 10.27 2.63
CA VAL A 39 -6.10 10.78 1.99
C VAL A 39 -6.41 11.98 1.10
N GLU A 40 -7.46 11.89 0.31
CA GLU A 40 -7.92 12.99 -0.56
C GLU A 40 -8.32 14.24 0.25
N LYS A 41 -8.78 14.04 1.47
CA LYS A 41 -9.12 15.13 2.41
C LYS A 41 -7.93 15.70 3.17
N GLY A 42 -6.73 15.14 2.96
CA GLY A 42 -5.50 15.69 3.50
C GLY A 42 -4.75 14.82 4.51
N GLU A 43 -5.20 13.60 4.79
CA GLU A 43 -4.44 12.71 5.67
C GLU A 43 -3.08 12.40 5.03
N GLU A 44 -2.01 12.59 5.80
CA GLU A 44 -0.65 12.32 5.34
C GLU A 44 -0.38 10.82 5.34
N VAL A 45 0.11 10.32 4.20
CA VAL A 45 0.51 8.93 4.06
C VAL A 45 1.84 8.82 3.31
N ILE A 46 2.51 7.69 3.52
CA ILE A 46 3.76 7.35 2.84
C ILE A 46 3.53 6.09 2.02
N VAL A 47 4.00 6.12 0.79
CA VAL A 47 3.99 4.97 -0.14
C VAL A 47 5.44 4.74 -0.57
N SER A 48 5.88 3.50 -0.62
CA SER A 48 7.22 3.22 -1.17
C SER A 48 7.19 3.14 -2.69
N THR A 49 8.35 3.34 -3.33
CA THR A 49 8.49 3.19 -4.77
C THR A 49 8.13 1.78 -5.25
N ILE A 50 8.36 0.75 -4.43
CA ILE A 50 8.00 -0.63 -4.77
C ILE A 50 6.48 -0.82 -4.76
N HIS A 51 5.81 -0.27 -3.74
CA HIS A 51 4.34 -0.37 -3.63
C HIS A 51 3.66 0.43 -4.74
N LEU A 52 4.19 1.61 -5.07
CA LEU A 52 3.72 2.38 -6.23
C LEU A 52 3.88 1.59 -7.53
N SER A 53 5.05 1.00 -7.75
CA SER A 53 5.32 0.17 -8.93
C SER A 53 4.35 -1.02 -9.04
N GLU A 54 4.06 -1.68 -7.93
CA GLU A 54 3.10 -2.78 -7.89
C GLU A 54 1.70 -2.33 -8.33
N VAL A 55 1.22 -1.21 -7.80
CA VAL A 55 -0.08 -0.66 -8.19
C VAL A 55 -0.09 -0.28 -9.67
N LEU A 56 0.97 0.36 -10.17
CA LEU A 56 1.07 0.75 -11.57
C LEU A 56 1.05 -0.47 -12.49
N ASN A 57 1.81 -1.51 -12.17
CA ASN A 57 1.88 -2.72 -12.98
C ASN A 57 0.51 -3.42 -13.07
N ILE A 58 -0.17 -3.53 -11.96
CA ILE A 58 -1.49 -4.20 -11.92
C ILE A 58 -2.55 -3.33 -12.61
N THR A 59 -2.51 -2.02 -12.39
CA THR A 59 -3.44 -1.08 -13.04
C THR A 59 -3.28 -1.11 -14.55
N GLU A 60 -2.05 -1.07 -15.04
CA GLU A 60 -1.78 -1.17 -16.48
C GLU A 60 -2.29 -2.48 -17.07
N ALA A 61 -2.04 -3.59 -16.40
CA ALA A 61 -2.48 -4.91 -16.87
C ALA A 61 -4.01 -5.06 -16.88
N ARG A 62 -4.70 -4.46 -15.91
CA ARG A 62 -6.14 -4.61 -15.72
C ARG A 62 -6.97 -3.53 -16.39
N LEU A 63 -6.50 -2.28 -16.41
CA LEU A 63 -7.25 -1.12 -16.89
C LEU A 63 -6.62 -0.41 -18.08
N GLY A 64 -5.39 -0.78 -18.45
CA GLY A 64 -4.68 -0.22 -19.60
C GLY A 64 -3.70 0.88 -19.23
N LEU A 65 -2.86 1.22 -20.21
CA LEU A 65 -1.78 2.20 -20.07
C LEU A 65 -2.30 3.58 -19.65
N GLU A 66 -3.36 4.04 -20.30
CA GLU A 66 -3.92 5.38 -20.05
C GLU A 66 -4.33 5.56 -18.59
N LYS A 67 -4.99 4.56 -18.01
CA LYS A 67 -5.40 4.59 -16.59
C LYS A 67 -4.21 4.52 -15.64
N ALA A 68 -3.17 3.78 -15.99
CA ALA A 68 -1.95 3.74 -15.18
C ALA A 68 -1.24 5.08 -15.16
N VAL A 69 -1.15 5.76 -16.32
CA VAL A 69 -0.56 7.10 -16.43
C VAL A 69 -1.38 8.11 -15.61
N GLU A 70 -2.69 8.08 -15.73
CA GLU A 70 -3.60 8.97 -14.99
C GLU A 70 -3.44 8.76 -13.46
N PHE A 71 -3.36 7.52 -13.03
CA PHE A 71 -3.12 7.20 -11.61
C PHE A 71 -1.79 7.78 -11.13
N LEU A 72 -0.72 7.61 -11.91
CA LEU A 72 0.60 8.14 -11.54
C LEU A 72 0.56 9.67 -11.45
N GLU A 73 -0.07 10.35 -12.41
CA GLU A 73 -0.24 11.81 -12.37
C GLU A 73 -0.94 12.26 -11.08
N ASN A 74 -2.01 11.58 -10.71
CA ASN A 74 -2.79 11.91 -9.52
C ASN A 74 -1.97 11.72 -8.23
N ILE A 75 -1.22 10.61 -8.13
CA ILE A 75 -0.38 10.33 -6.98
C ILE A 75 0.71 11.39 -6.83
N LEU A 76 1.40 11.72 -7.93
CA LEU A 76 2.47 12.71 -7.91
C LEU A 76 1.96 14.13 -7.61
N ALA A 77 0.71 14.43 -7.97
CA ALA A 77 0.10 15.73 -7.72
C ALA A 77 -0.49 15.87 -6.31
N THR A 78 -0.60 14.80 -5.55
CA THR A 78 -1.19 14.82 -4.20
C THR A 78 -0.12 15.11 -3.17
N GLU A 79 -0.13 16.32 -2.62
CA GLU A 79 0.93 16.82 -1.73
C GLU A 79 1.12 16.03 -0.44
N ASN A 80 0.04 15.49 0.09
CA ASN A 80 0.07 14.72 1.35
C ASN A 80 0.41 13.24 1.16
N ILE A 81 0.71 12.81 -0.06
CA ILE A 81 1.27 11.48 -0.33
C ILE A 81 2.76 11.63 -0.56
N ARG A 82 3.55 11.12 0.36
CA ARG A 82 5.01 11.09 0.23
C ARG A 82 5.45 9.76 -0.36
N ILE A 83 6.26 9.79 -1.40
CA ILE A 83 6.82 8.60 -2.02
C ILE A 83 8.26 8.44 -1.52
N GLU A 84 8.52 7.32 -0.83
CA GLU A 84 9.84 6.98 -0.31
C GLU A 84 10.56 6.02 -1.25
N GLY A 85 11.77 6.37 -1.63
CA GLY A 85 12.62 5.51 -2.45
C GLY A 85 13.13 4.29 -1.67
N VAL A 86 13.11 3.14 -2.32
CA VAL A 86 13.62 1.88 -1.76
C VAL A 86 15.00 1.61 -2.33
N GLN A 87 15.95 1.34 -1.44
CA GLN A 87 17.36 1.08 -1.79
C GLN A 87 17.74 -0.35 -1.43
N GLN A 88 18.92 -0.76 -1.88
CA GLN A 88 19.44 -2.11 -1.60
C GLN A 88 19.45 -2.43 -0.10
N ARG A 89 19.86 -1.48 0.74
CA ARG A 89 19.90 -1.68 2.20
C ARG A 89 18.52 -1.99 2.79
N ASP A 90 17.46 -1.45 2.20
CA ASP A 90 16.11 -1.72 2.64
C ASP A 90 15.74 -3.18 2.37
N TYR A 91 16.18 -3.73 1.25
CA TYR A 91 16.00 -5.15 0.95
C TYR A 91 16.82 -6.05 1.87
N GLU A 92 18.01 -5.62 2.24
CA GLU A 92 18.85 -6.39 3.17
C GLU A 92 18.18 -6.50 4.54
N GLU A 93 17.62 -5.40 5.05
CA GLU A 93 16.83 -5.41 6.28
C GLU A 93 15.53 -6.21 6.12
N ALA A 94 14.86 -6.06 4.96
CA ALA A 94 13.63 -6.78 4.66
C ALA A 94 13.85 -8.30 4.65
N LEU A 95 15.01 -8.76 4.18
CA LEU A 95 15.36 -10.18 4.20
C LEU A 95 15.28 -10.77 5.62
N VAL A 96 15.81 -10.04 6.60
CA VAL A 96 15.78 -10.46 8.00
C VAL A 96 14.34 -10.53 8.51
N ILE A 97 13.54 -9.50 8.26
CA ILE A 97 12.14 -9.42 8.67
C ILE A 97 11.30 -10.52 8.00
N ALA A 98 11.45 -10.68 6.69
CA ALA A 98 10.72 -11.68 5.91
C ALA A 98 11.02 -13.10 6.42
N SER A 99 12.28 -13.39 6.69
CA SER A 99 12.71 -14.70 7.22
C SER A 99 12.19 -14.95 8.61
N ARG A 100 12.25 -13.95 9.48
CA ARG A 100 11.85 -14.06 10.87
C ARG A 100 10.33 -14.22 11.04
N TYR A 101 9.56 -13.39 10.35
CA TYR A 101 8.11 -13.34 10.52
C TYR A 101 7.32 -14.08 9.44
N LYS A 102 8.02 -14.67 8.46
CA LYS A 102 7.40 -15.45 7.38
C LYS A 102 6.38 -14.64 6.57
N ILE A 103 6.81 -13.46 6.15
CA ILE A 103 6.04 -12.57 5.26
C ILE A 103 6.80 -12.36 3.96
N SER A 104 6.13 -11.86 2.93
CA SER A 104 6.77 -11.62 1.64
C SER A 104 7.84 -10.53 1.76
N PRO A 105 8.89 -10.56 0.89
CA PRO A 105 9.90 -9.50 0.88
C PRO A 105 9.31 -8.10 0.68
N ASN A 106 8.32 -7.92 -0.17
CA ASN A 106 7.69 -6.61 -0.40
C ASN A 106 6.93 -6.11 0.83
N ASP A 107 6.22 -6.99 1.54
CA ASP A 107 5.59 -6.63 2.81
C ASP A 107 6.64 -6.26 3.85
N ALA A 108 7.75 -7.01 3.89
CA ALA A 108 8.86 -6.70 4.78
C ALA A 108 9.49 -5.34 4.46
N VAL A 109 9.59 -4.96 3.17
CA VAL A 109 10.04 -3.61 2.78
C VAL A 109 9.12 -2.54 3.34
N ALA A 110 7.80 -2.75 3.32
CA ALA A 110 6.87 -1.80 3.93
C ALA A 110 7.17 -1.60 5.43
N CYS A 111 7.49 -2.68 6.13
CA CYS A 111 7.89 -2.62 7.55
C CYS A 111 9.20 -1.87 7.75
N VAL A 112 10.19 -2.10 6.88
CA VAL A 112 11.50 -1.40 6.94
C VAL A 112 11.32 0.10 6.74
N VAL A 113 10.59 0.48 5.69
CA VAL A 113 10.33 1.89 5.38
C VAL A 113 9.56 2.56 6.51
N SER A 114 8.53 1.91 7.01
CA SER A 114 7.74 2.42 8.13
C SER A 114 8.62 2.67 9.36
N ARG A 115 9.44 1.70 9.74
CA ARG A 115 10.34 1.83 10.89
C ARG A 115 11.36 2.96 10.69
N ARG A 116 11.95 3.06 9.50
CA ARG A 116 12.90 4.13 9.17
C ARG A 116 12.25 5.52 9.28
N MET A 117 10.98 5.62 8.93
CA MET A 117 10.21 6.86 9.00
C MET A 117 9.52 7.08 10.34
N ASN A 118 9.80 6.21 11.31
CA ASN A 118 9.20 6.25 12.65
C ASN A 118 7.66 6.13 12.61
N ILE A 119 7.17 5.26 11.73
CA ILE A 119 5.76 4.98 11.55
C ILE A 119 5.46 3.58 12.09
N SER A 120 4.43 3.47 12.92
CA SER A 120 3.99 2.20 13.48
C SER A 120 2.66 1.68 12.91
N GLU A 121 1.94 2.50 12.16
CA GLU A 121 0.63 2.14 11.63
C GLU A 121 0.66 2.02 10.12
N ILE A 122 0.11 0.92 9.60
CA ILE A 122 0.03 0.61 8.17
C ILE A 122 -1.42 0.39 7.78
N TYR A 123 -1.91 1.14 6.82
CA TYR A 123 -3.17 0.82 6.15
C TYR A 123 -2.96 -0.34 5.20
N SER A 124 -3.57 -1.47 5.47
CA SER A 124 -3.47 -2.66 4.62
C SER A 124 -4.60 -3.64 4.87
N PHE A 125 -5.00 -4.35 3.82
CA PHE A 125 -5.92 -5.48 3.93
C PHE A 125 -5.19 -6.82 3.99
N ASP A 126 -3.86 -6.81 3.95
CA ASP A 126 -3.04 -8.02 4.04
C ASP A 126 -2.80 -8.39 5.52
N LYS A 127 -3.38 -9.50 5.93
CA LYS A 127 -3.27 -10.01 7.31
C LYS A 127 -1.85 -10.41 7.70
N HIS A 128 -0.94 -10.60 6.74
CA HIS A 128 0.44 -10.97 7.04
C HIS A 128 1.14 -9.94 7.91
N PHE A 129 0.76 -8.64 7.83
CA PHE A 129 1.32 -7.61 8.70
C PHE A 129 1.01 -7.85 10.19
N ASP A 130 -0.03 -8.59 10.51
CA ASP A 130 -0.37 -8.92 11.90
C ASP A 130 0.71 -9.77 12.58
N LYS A 131 1.59 -10.41 11.80
CA LYS A 131 2.70 -11.21 12.32
C LYS A 131 3.87 -10.37 12.81
N VAL A 132 3.92 -9.08 12.44
CA VAL A 132 5.06 -8.20 12.73
C VAL A 132 4.74 -7.33 13.94
N PRO A 133 5.45 -7.53 15.09
CA PRO A 133 5.04 -6.91 16.36
C PRO A 133 5.21 -5.40 16.43
N PHE A 134 6.04 -4.80 15.57
CA PHE A 134 6.31 -3.36 15.59
C PHE A 134 5.47 -2.56 14.59
N VAL A 135 4.51 -3.19 13.92
CA VAL A 135 3.54 -2.51 13.05
C VAL A 135 2.12 -2.88 13.47
N LYS A 136 1.23 -1.92 13.37
CA LYS A 136 -0.19 -2.11 13.60
C LYS A 136 -0.93 -1.92 12.29
N ARG A 137 -1.64 -2.95 11.86
CA ARG A 137 -2.43 -2.89 10.64
C ARG A 137 -3.78 -2.21 10.91
N LEU A 138 -4.14 -1.27 10.05
CA LEU A 138 -5.44 -0.60 10.04
C LEU A 138 -6.17 -0.92 8.73
N TYR A 139 -7.49 -1.05 8.80
CA TYR A 139 -8.31 -1.40 7.64
C TYR A 139 -9.77 -0.99 7.81
#